data_72e5f203656d53720fc38f2dca8eb551
#
_entry.id   72e5f203656d53720fc38f2dca8eb551
#
_cell.length_a   1.000
_cell.length_b   1.000
_cell.length_c   1.000
_cell.angle_alpha   90.00
_cell.angle_beta   90.00
_cell.angle_gamma   90.00
#
_symmetry.space_group_name_H-M   'P 1'
#
loop_
_entity.id
_entity.type
_entity.pdbx_description
1 polymer ?
#
loop_
_entity_poly.entity_id
_entity_poly.type
_entity_poly.pdbx_seq_one_letter_code
_entity_poly.pdbx_strand_id
1 'polypeptide(L)'
;MATSQRSQLISLYEALIKSWNNRDAKGMAGLYTAGGGQIGFDGSQISGPGDIEKHLVPIFRDHPTARFVFIIREVKLLGDAVGLVRAIAGMVPRDGSEINASLNAVQSMLARKQRSLWKVELFQNTPARLDGRPEEVTAMTEELQSVVKMQL
;
A
#
# COMPACT_ATOMS: atom_id res chain seq x y z
N MET A 1 15.68 14.00 -18.93
CA MET A 1 16.27 12.74 -18.46
C MET A 1 15.20 11.69 -18.19
N ALA A 2 15.46 10.47 -18.57
CA ALA A 2 14.53 9.38 -18.29
C ALA A 2 14.52 9.07 -16.78
N THR A 3 13.33 8.90 -16.20
CA THR A 3 13.18 8.45 -14.83
C THR A 3 13.56 6.97 -14.75
N SER A 4 14.31 6.58 -13.73
CA SER A 4 14.69 5.17 -13.56
C SER A 4 13.47 4.29 -13.30
N GLN A 5 13.56 3.02 -13.65
CA GLN A 5 12.48 2.06 -13.38
C GLN A 5 12.25 1.91 -11.88
N ARG A 6 13.31 1.95 -11.10
CA ARG A 6 13.20 1.93 -9.63
C ARG A 6 12.34 3.09 -9.13
N SER A 7 12.61 4.32 -9.60
CA SER A 7 11.82 5.50 -9.21
C SER A 7 10.38 5.39 -9.66
N GLN A 8 10.13 4.81 -10.83
CA GLN A 8 8.79 4.62 -11.35
C GLN A 8 7.99 3.63 -10.47
N LEU A 9 8.64 2.57 -10.00
CA LEU A 9 8.00 1.60 -9.09
C LEU A 9 7.67 2.25 -7.74
N ILE A 10 8.58 3.06 -7.21
CA ILE A 10 8.34 3.80 -5.98
C ILE A 10 7.14 4.74 -6.17
N SER A 11 7.10 5.47 -7.29
CA SER A 11 5.99 6.37 -7.58
C SER A 11 4.66 5.65 -7.69
N LEU A 12 4.63 4.45 -8.25
CA LEU A 12 3.42 3.65 -8.34
C LEU A 12 2.93 3.25 -6.93
N TYR A 13 3.84 2.79 -6.08
CA TYR A 13 3.49 2.43 -4.71
C TYR A 13 2.96 3.65 -3.95
N GLU A 14 3.64 4.79 -4.08
CA GLU A 14 3.20 6.03 -3.44
C GLU A 14 1.81 6.46 -3.93
N ALA A 15 1.55 6.33 -5.23
CA ALA A 15 0.24 6.65 -5.80
C ALA A 15 -0.86 5.74 -5.24
N LEU A 16 -0.54 4.47 -5.04
CA LEU A 16 -1.47 3.49 -4.46
C LEU A 16 -1.85 3.90 -3.03
N ILE A 17 -0.86 4.22 -2.21
CA ILE A 17 -1.08 4.65 -0.82
C ILE A 17 -1.83 5.99 -0.78
N LYS A 18 -1.43 6.93 -1.63
CA LYS A 18 -2.08 8.25 -1.69
C LYS A 18 -3.55 8.15 -2.07
N SER A 19 -3.88 7.25 -3.01
CA SER A 19 -5.28 7.02 -3.40
C SER A 19 -6.10 6.53 -2.23
N TRP A 20 -5.57 5.60 -1.43
CA TRP A 20 -6.23 5.16 -0.21
C TRP A 20 -6.42 6.34 0.76
N ASN A 21 -5.35 7.08 1.01
CA ASN A 21 -5.38 8.18 1.98
C ASN A 21 -6.35 9.29 1.56
N ASN A 22 -6.52 9.49 0.25
CA ASN A 22 -7.46 10.47 -0.31
C ASN A 22 -8.87 9.88 -0.48
N ARG A 23 -9.07 8.62 -0.12
CA ARG A 23 -10.37 7.94 -0.24
C ARG A 23 -10.87 7.96 -1.69
N ASP A 24 -9.93 7.72 -2.61
CA ASP A 24 -10.18 7.79 -4.06
C ASP A 24 -10.25 6.36 -4.62
N ALA A 25 -11.44 5.78 -4.56
CA ALA A 25 -11.67 4.40 -5.02
C ALA A 25 -11.35 4.23 -6.50
N LYS A 26 -11.79 5.16 -7.33
CA LYS A 26 -11.56 5.11 -8.78
C LYS A 26 -10.07 5.27 -9.11
N GLY A 27 -9.41 6.22 -8.46
CA GLY A 27 -7.97 6.44 -8.65
C GLY A 27 -7.15 5.24 -8.25
N MET A 28 -7.48 4.61 -7.12
CA MET A 28 -6.78 3.41 -6.65
C MET A 28 -6.97 2.25 -7.63
N ALA A 29 -8.22 1.96 -8.00
CA ALA A 29 -8.53 0.89 -8.93
C ALA A 29 -7.86 1.07 -10.28
N GLY A 30 -7.74 2.31 -10.75
CA GLY A 30 -7.12 2.64 -12.03
C GLY A 30 -5.62 2.36 -12.11
N LEU A 31 -4.96 2.11 -10.97
CA LEU A 31 -3.54 1.78 -10.94
C LEU A 31 -3.27 0.30 -11.23
N TYR A 32 -4.30 -0.53 -11.26
CA TYR A 32 -4.16 -1.98 -11.43
C TYR A 32 -4.20 -2.39 -12.90
N THR A 33 -3.52 -3.49 -13.22
CA THR A 33 -3.69 -4.15 -14.54
C THR A 33 -5.10 -4.70 -14.64
N ALA A 34 -5.53 -5.04 -15.86
CA ALA A 34 -6.87 -5.61 -16.07
C ALA A 34 -7.14 -6.88 -15.25
N GLY A 35 -6.11 -7.70 -15.06
CA GLY A 35 -6.21 -8.91 -14.23
C GLY A 35 -5.61 -8.75 -12.85
N GLY A 36 -5.25 -7.54 -12.47
CA GLY A 36 -4.60 -7.28 -11.18
C GLY A 36 -5.57 -7.44 -10.01
N GLY A 37 -5.01 -7.74 -8.85
CA GLY A 37 -5.82 -7.99 -7.67
C GLY A 37 -5.19 -7.46 -6.40
N GLN A 38 -5.97 -7.51 -5.34
CA GLN A 38 -5.47 -7.16 -4.02
C GLN A 38 -5.93 -8.16 -2.96
N ILE A 39 -5.09 -8.30 -1.95
CA ILE A 39 -5.40 -9.09 -0.75
C ILE A 39 -5.37 -8.10 0.40
N GLY A 40 -6.53 -7.91 1.03
CA GLY A 40 -6.69 -6.95 2.11
C GLY A 40 -6.18 -7.46 3.45
N PHE A 41 -6.15 -6.56 4.41
CA PHE A 41 -5.63 -6.82 5.76
C PHE A 41 -6.37 -7.98 6.45
N ASP A 42 -7.66 -8.16 6.15
CA ASP A 42 -8.50 -9.22 6.71
C ASP A 42 -8.45 -10.52 5.88
N GLY A 43 -7.67 -10.54 4.80
CA GLY A 43 -7.57 -11.69 3.91
C GLY A 43 -8.55 -11.67 2.74
N SER A 44 -9.37 -10.63 2.62
CA SER A 44 -10.30 -10.50 1.49
C SER A 44 -9.53 -10.43 0.17
N GLN A 45 -9.93 -11.19 -0.83
CA GLN A 45 -9.28 -11.23 -2.13
C GLN A 45 -10.23 -10.69 -3.20
N ILE A 46 -9.74 -9.70 -3.95
CA ILE A 46 -10.54 -9.02 -4.96
C ILE A 46 -9.70 -8.93 -6.22
N SER A 47 -10.27 -9.27 -7.36
CA SER A 47 -9.58 -9.25 -8.65
C SER A 47 -10.26 -8.32 -9.64
N GLY A 48 -9.44 -7.55 -10.34
CA GLY A 48 -9.86 -6.65 -11.39
C GLY A 48 -10.23 -5.25 -10.91
N PRO A 49 -9.88 -4.21 -11.70
CA PRO A 49 -10.14 -2.82 -11.31
C PRO A 49 -11.59 -2.53 -10.99
N GLY A 50 -12.54 -3.08 -11.77
CA GLY A 50 -13.95 -2.85 -11.54
C GLY A 50 -14.43 -3.33 -10.17
N ASP A 51 -14.03 -4.54 -9.79
CA ASP A 51 -14.41 -5.10 -8.49
C ASP A 51 -13.67 -4.42 -7.34
N ILE A 52 -12.42 -4.00 -7.56
CA ILE A 52 -11.66 -3.24 -6.57
C ILE A 52 -12.39 -1.92 -6.28
N GLU A 53 -12.80 -1.20 -7.32
CA GLU A 53 -13.53 0.05 -7.15
C GLU A 53 -14.85 -0.19 -6.40
N LYS A 54 -15.62 -1.20 -6.80
CA LYS A 54 -16.89 -1.55 -6.15
C LYS A 54 -16.72 -1.90 -4.68
N HIS A 55 -15.60 -2.52 -4.34
CA HIS A 55 -15.28 -2.87 -2.96
C HIS A 55 -14.95 -1.63 -2.13
N LEU A 56 -14.19 -0.70 -2.70
CA LEU A 56 -13.70 0.48 -1.97
C LEU A 56 -14.76 1.58 -1.80
N VAL A 57 -15.65 1.75 -2.77
CA VAL A 57 -16.64 2.83 -2.73
C VAL A 57 -17.45 2.83 -1.42
N PRO A 58 -18.10 1.73 -0.99
CA PRO A 58 -18.84 1.76 0.26
C PRO A 58 -17.93 1.92 1.49
N ILE A 59 -16.72 1.38 1.44
CA ILE A 59 -15.77 1.52 2.56
C ILE A 59 -15.45 2.99 2.80
N PHE A 60 -15.10 3.71 1.72
CA PHE A 60 -14.76 5.13 1.82
C PHE A 60 -15.98 6.00 2.12
N ARG A 61 -17.18 5.62 1.65
CA ARG A 61 -18.40 6.35 1.92
C ARG A 61 -18.84 6.22 3.37
N ASP A 62 -18.75 5.01 3.93
CA ASP A 62 -19.39 4.67 5.20
C ASP A 62 -18.45 4.69 6.41
N HIS A 63 -17.14 4.75 6.19
CA HIS A 63 -16.15 4.68 7.28
C HIS A 63 -15.10 5.77 7.18
N PRO A 64 -14.69 6.37 8.32
CA PRO A 64 -13.58 7.32 8.35
C PRO A 64 -12.26 6.53 8.34
N THR A 65 -11.89 5.99 7.20
CA THR A 65 -10.70 5.14 7.08
C THR A 65 -9.43 5.87 7.51
N ALA A 66 -8.59 5.17 8.28
CA ALA A 66 -7.31 5.72 8.72
C ALA A 66 -6.37 5.90 7.52
N ARG A 67 -5.37 6.76 7.70
CA ARG A 67 -4.37 7.05 6.65
C ARG A 67 -3.14 6.18 6.87
N PHE A 68 -2.56 5.70 5.77
CA PHE A 68 -1.30 4.97 5.82
C PHE A 68 -0.10 5.91 5.87
N VAL A 69 0.90 5.50 6.65
CA VAL A 69 2.29 5.92 6.47
C VAL A 69 3.08 4.65 6.18
N PHE A 70 4.26 4.80 5.57
CA PHE A 70 5.02 3.63 5.12
C PHE A 70 6.51 3.89 5.11
N ILE A 71 7.27 2.80 5.11
CA ILE A 71 8.71 2.82 4.89
C ILE A 71 9.02 1.70 3.91
N ILE A 72 9.56 2.05 2.75
CA ILE A 72 9.93 1.08 1.73
C ILE A 72 11.18 0.33 2.18
N ARG A 73 11.10 -0.99 2.18
CA ARG A 73 12.22 -1.87 2.56
C ARG A 73 13.03 -2.34 1.36
N GLU A 74 12.35 -2.57 0.24
CA GLU A 74 13.02 -3.15 -0.92
C GLU A 74 12.29 -2.75 -2.21
N VAL A 75 13.07 -2.44 -3.24
CA VAL A 75 12.58 -2.30 -4.61
C VAL A 75 13.42 -3.21 -5.47
N LYS A 76 12.79 -4.15 -6.16
CA LYS A 76 13.50 -5.16 -6.93
C LYS A 76 12.92 -5.26 -8.34
N LEU A 77 13.78 -5.17 -9.35
CA LEU A 77 13.39 -5.43 -10.72
C LEU A 77 13.60 -6.92 -11.02
N LEU A 78 12.56 -7.55 -11.54
CA LEU A 78 12.58 -8.99 -11.87
C LEU A 78 12.51 -9.13 -13.39
N GLY A 79 13.49 -8.54 -14.09
CA GLY A 79 13.51 -8.42 -15.54
C GLY A 79 13.08 -7.04 -15.98
N ASP A 80 12.77 -6.88 -17.27
CA ASP A 80 12.50 -5.56 -17.86
C ASP A 80 11.09 -5.04 -17.60
N ALA A 81 10.15 -5.93 -17.27
CA ALA A 81 8.74 -5.58 -17.24
C ALA A 81 8.02 -6.01 -15.95
N VAL A 82 8.75 -6.48 -14.95
CA VAL A 82 8.18 -6.91 -13.67
C VAL A 82 9.00 -6.33 -12.54
N GLY A 83 8.33 -5.81 -11.51
CA GLY A 83 8.99 -5.24 -10.35
C GLY A 83 8.25 -5.55 -9.08
N LEU A 84 8.98 -5.50 -7.96
CA LEU A 84 8.45 -5.78 -6.64
C LEU A 84 8.85 -4.64 -5.70
N VAL A 85 7.87 -4.12 -4.96
CA VAL A 85 8.11 -3.18 -3.86
C VAL A 85 7.63 -3.82 -2.58
N ARG A 86 8.47 -3.85 -1.56
CA ARG A 86 8.09 -4.31 -0.23
C ARG A 86 8.26 -3.19 0.77
N ALA A 87 7.28 -3.06 1.67
CA ALA A 87 7.24 -1.96 2.63
C ALA A 87 6.64 -2.43 3.94
N ILE A 88 6.94 -1.70 5.00
CA ILE A 88 6.12 -1.73 6.21
C ILE A 88 5.18 -0.53 6.18
N ALA A 89 4.01 -0.69 6.77
CA ALA A 89 3.01 0.36 6.80
C ALA A 89 2.32 0.41 8.15
N GLY A 90 1.88 1.60 8.52
CA GLY A 90 1.09 1.80 9.72
C GLY A 90 -0.08 2.70 9.40
N MET A 91 -1.04 2.74 10.31
CA MET A 91 -2.24 3.55 10.12
C MET A 91 -2.39 4.57 11.24
N VAL A 92 -2.72 5.79 10.85
CA VAL A 92 -3.01 6.89 11.76
C VAL A 92 -4.49 7.25 11.59
N PRO A 93 -5.30 7.20 12.67
CA PRO A 93 -6.69 7.63 12.59
C PRO A 93 -6.80 9.06 12.04
N ARG A 94 -7.88 9.35 11.31
CA ARG A 94 -8.03 10.68 10.67
C ARG A 94 -8.07 11.83 11.65
N ASP A 95 -8.54 11.59 12.86
CA ASP A 95 -8.61 12.59 13.91
C ASP A 95 -7.43 12.51 14.88
N GLY A 96 -6.41 11.73 14.55
CA GLY A 96 -5.26 11.51 15.42
C GLY A 96 -3.94 11.76 14.75
N SER A 97 -2.87 11.57 15.51
CA SER A 97 -1.49 11.76 15.06
C SER A 97 -0.58 10.59 15.41
N GLU A 98 -1.12 9.56 16.04
CA GLU A 98 -0.34 8.42 16.50
C GLU A 98 -0.74 7.14 15.77
N ILE A 99 0.27 6.31 15.50
CA ILE A 99 0.10 4.99 14.89
C ILE A 99 -0.75 4.10 15.79
N ASN A 100 -1.72 3.42 15.19
CA ASN A 100 -2.42 2.33 15.85
C ASN A 100 -1.63 1.04 15.61
N ALA A 101 -0.86 0.60 16.61
CA ALA A 101 0.05 -0.54 16.48
C ALA A 101 -0.65 -1.83 16.05
N SER A 102 -1.93 -2.01 16.39
CA SER A 102 -2.68 -3.22 16.04
C SER A 102 -2.96 -3.31 14.53
N LEU A 103 -2.74 -2.22 13.78
CA LEU A 103 -2.95 -2.17 12.34
C LEU A 103 -1.64 -2.10 11.55
N ASN A 104 -0.50 -2.31 12.23
CA ASN A 104 0.79 -2.39 11.53
C ASN A 104 0.75 -3.54 10.52
N ALA A 105 1.36 -3.30 9.37
CA ALA A 105 1.29 -4.22 8.24
C ALA A 105 2.63 -4.35 7.53
N VAL A 106 2.79 -5.47 6.85
CA VAL A 106 3.80 -5.62 5.80
C VAL A 106 3.05 -5.63 4.48
N GLN A 107 3.61 -4.95 3.49
CA GLN A 107 2.96 -4.80 2.19
C GLN A 107 3.89 -5.23 1.08
N SER A 108 3.33 -5.91 0.09
CA SER A 108 4.03 -6.30 -1.12
C SER A 108 3.22 -5.84 -2.32
N MET A 109 3.89 -5.18 -3.26
CA MET A 109 3.28 -4.76 -4.52
C MET A 109 4.08 -5.37 -5.67
N LEU A 110 3.45 -6.28 -6.41
CA LEU A 110 4.00 -6.80 -7.65
C LEU A 110 3.45 -5.94 -8.78
N ALA A 111 4.34 -5.40 -9.60
CA ALA A 111 3.97 -4.51 -10.68
C ALA A 111 4.40 -5.06 -12.02
N ARG A 112 3.64 -4.72 -13.05
CA ARG A 112 3.93 -5.12 -14.43
C ARG A 112 3.97 -3.87 -15.31
N LYS A 113 4.98 -3.79 -16.18
CA LYS A 113 5.10 -2.70 -17.13
C LYS A 113 4.39 -3.09 -18.43
N GLN A 114 3.41 -2.29 -18.81
CA GLN A 114 2.65 -2.46 -20.04
C GLN A 114 2.70 -1.16 -20.83
N ARG A 115 3.24 -1.22 -22.05
CA ARG A 115 3.33 -0.04 -22.91
C ARG A 115 4.01 1.15 -22.21
N SER A 116 5.15 0.89 -21.57
CA SER A 116 5.93 1.89 -20.83
C SER A 116 5.27 2.40 -19.54
N LEU A 117 4.14 1.84 -19.14
CA LEU A 117 3.42 2.24 -17.93
C LEU A 117 3.40 1.11 -16.91
N TRP A 118 3.89 1.39 -15.71
CA TRP A 118 3.84 0.43 -14.61
C TRP A 118 2.45 0.42 -13.97
N LYS A 119 1.90 -0.78 -13.78
CA LYS A 119 0.62 -0.99 -13.12
C LYS A 119 0.71 -2.11 -12.10
N VAL A 120 -0.18 -2.09 -11.13
CA VAL A 120 -0.20 -3.08 -10.04
C VAL A 120 -0.79 -4.40 -10.54
N GLU A 121 -0.02 -5.46 -10.43
CA GLU A 121 -0.48 -6.82 -10.72
C GLU A 121 -1.05 -7.48 -9.47
N LEU A 122 -0.43 -7.24 -8.32
CA LEU A 122 -0.91 -7.73 -7.03
C LEU A 122 -0.47 -6.78 -5.93
N PHE A 123 -1.40 -6.39 -5.08
CA PHE A 123 -1.08 -5.67 -3.86
C PHE A 123 -1.57 -6.49 -2.67
N GLN A 124 -0.67 -6.81 -1.76
CA GLN A 124 -1.00 -7.57 -0.56
C GLN A 124 -0.66 -6.77 0.68
N ASN A 125 -1.65 -6.64 1.56
CA ASN A 125 -1.55 -5.95 2.83
C ASN A 125 -1.76 -6.97 3.94
N THR A 126 -0.70 -7.29 4.68
CA THR A 126 -0.71 -8.37 5.67
C THR A 126 -0.48 -7.83 7.07
N PRO A 127 -1.29 -8.24 8.05
CA PRO A 127 -1.04 -7.84 9.45
C PRO A 127 0.36 -8.23 9.91
N ALA A 128 1.10 -7.27 10.47
CA ALA A 128 2.41 -7.54 11.08
C ALA A 128 2.21 -7.81 12.56
N ARG A 129 1.82 -9.02 12.89
CA ARG A 129 1.47 -9.36 14.26
C ARG A 129 2.68 -9.56 15.16
N LEU A 130 3.78 -10.10 14.60
CA LEU A 130 5.03 -10.35 15.33
C LEU A 130 4.75 -11.07 16.66
N ASP A 131 3.97 -12.14 16.59
CA ASP A 131 3.45 -12.86 17.76
C ASP A 131 4.58 -13.29 18.70
N GLY A 132 4.38 -13.02 20.01
CA GLY A 132 5.36 -13.36 21.04
C GLY A 132 6.59 -12.45 21.09
N ARG A 133 6.60 -11.35 20.33
CA ARG A 133 7.76 -10.45 20.23
C ARG A 133 7.32 -8.98 20.42
N PRO A 134 6.87 -8.61 21.62
CA PRO A 134 6.34 -7.25 21.85
C PRO A 134 7.38 -6.17 21.62
N GLU A 135 8.67 -6.43 21.83
CA GLU A 135 9.73 -5.47 21.55
C GLU A 135 9.86 -5.17 20.07
N GLU A 136 9.56 -6.14 19.19
CA GLU A 136 9.59 -5.89 17.75
C GLU A 136 8.36 -5.11 17.28
N VAL A 137 7.20 -5.33 17.92
CA VAL A 137 6.00 -4.52 17.67
C VAL A 137 6.29 -3.06 18.02
N THR A 138 6.89 -2.82 19.18
CA THR A 138 7.25 -1.48 19.63
C THR A 138 8.24 -0.83 18.67
N ALA A 139 9.28 -1.55 18.28
CA ALA A 139 10.31 -1.02 17.37
C ALA A 139 9.70 -0.63 16.01
N MET A 140 8.85 -1.48 15.45
CA MET A 140 8.18 -1.20 14.19
C MET A 140 7.26 0.03 14.31
N THR A 141 6.50 0.12 15.39
CA THR A 141 5.59 1.24 15.64
C THR A 141 6.36 2.56 15.76
N GLU A 142 7.48 2.56 16.50
CA GLU A 142 8.31 3.75 16.65
C GLU A 142 8.91 4.19 15.31
N GLU A 143 9.37 3.23 14.52
CA GLU A 143 9.94 3.51 13.21
C GLU A 143 8.89 4.15 12.29
N LEU A 144 7.67 3.59 12.25
CA LEU A 144 6.57 4.15 11.47
C LEU A 144 6.13 5.52 12.01
N GLN A 145 6.11 5.69 13.33
CA GLN A 145 5.76 6.97 13.94
C GLN A 145 6.73 8.07 13.51
N SER A 146 7.99 7.73 13.31
CA SER A 146 9.02 8.70 12.94
C SER A 146 8.79 9.37 11.59
N VAL A 147 7.98 8.77 10.71
CA VAL A 147 7.69 9.34 9.38
C VAL A 147 6.31 10.00 9.28
N VAL A 148 5.51 9.95 10.34
CA VAL A 148 4.14 10.48 10.31
C VAL A 148 4.10 11.96 9.91
N LYS A 149 4.90 12.80 10.57
CA LYS A 149 4.88 14.25 10.28
C LYS A 149 5.31 14.58 8.86
N MET A 150 6.20 13.77 8.31
CA MET A 150 6.73 14.00 6.97
C MET A 150 5.73 13.56 5.89
N GLN A 151 4.94 12.53 6.16
CA GLN A 151 4.05 11.94 5.17
C GLN A 151 2.60 12.42 5.28
N LEU A 152 2.17 12.91 6.42
CA LEU A 152 0.80 13.36 6.66
C LEU A 152 0.73 14.88 7.04
#